data_3bbef33032abacb07c41f4d2f7e00846
#
_entry.id   3bbef33032abacb07c41f4d2f7e00846
#
_cell.length_a   1.000
_cell.length_b   1.000
_cell.length_c   1.000
_cell.angle_alpha   90.00
_cell.angle_beta   90.00
_cell.angle_gamma   90.00
#
_symmetry.space_group_name_H-M   'P 1'
#
loop_
_entity.id
_entity.type
_entity.pdbx_description
1 polymer ?
#
loop_
_entity_poly.entity_id
_entity_poly.type
_entity_poly.pdbx_seq_one_letter_code
_entity_poly.pdbx_strand_id
1 'polypeptide(L)'
;MRRVKLLRLLGALAVLAAGCVGPFGSRPPLMTSPDYGIQVFLWGQPDTTERDLELVKKLGFRWVKQMFQWNYIEGKGKGQFEWNEPDRVVEAVQKAGLKLLARVDIPPDWALPPDHQKGTHGPPANPQDFGDFLSALARRYKGRIQAYQIWNEPNLAREWGGKSPDPQGFVELLKVAYQAIKSADPDALVISGGLSPTTAPPPLAVPDIQYLREMYRLGAQNYFDALGVHAAGFKAPPEMDPDEVARNPELTNYDKSPVELKRSYSFRHVEDYRKVMVEFGDDKKQIVILEFGWTFDPRPNSPYRWHAVTPEQQAEYIVRAYRWAAQNWRPWVGLMSLIYICAPYWTPNDEQYYWSITDEKGNPRPAYLALQAMEKVQ
;
A
#
# COMPACT_ATOMS: atom_id res chain seq x y z
N MET A 1 27.33 -26.58 -80.26
CA MET A 1 26.58 -27.23 -79.12
C MET A 1 27.19 -26.73 -77.81
N ARG A 2 26.61 -25.74 -77.15
CA ARG A 2 27.01 -25.24 -75.84
C ARG A 2 25.80 -25.30 -74.90
N ARG A 3 25.93 -26.12 -73.86
CA ARG A 3 24.87 -26.27 -72.81
C ARG A 3 24.99 -25.10 -71.85
N VAL A 4 23.88 -24.32 -71.73
CA VAL A 4 23.73 -23.27 -70.74
C VAL A 4 23.16 -23.93 -69.47
N LYS A 5 23.87 -23.78 -68.36
CA LYS A 5 23.42 -24.20 -67.02
C LYS A 5 22.56 -23.07 -66.41
N LEU A 6 21.34 -23.39 -66.13
CA LEU A 6 20.39 -22.49 -65.45
C LEU A 6 20.62 -22.58 -63.93
N LEU A 7 21.10 -21.49 -63.34
CA LEU A 7 21.20 -21.34 -61.85
C LEU A 7 19.83 -20.91 -61.33
N ARG A 8 19.21 -21.74 -60.49
CA ARG A 8 18.00 -21.34 -59.72
C ARG A 8 18.45 -20.63 -58.44
N LEU A 9 18.19 -19.31 -58.35
CA LEU A 9 18.21 -18.57 -57.11
C LEU A 9 16.93 -18.86 -56.34
N LEU A 10 17.02 -19.47 -55.16
CA LEU A 10 16.00 -19.54 -54.17
C LEU A 10 16.06 -18.23 -53.34
N GLY A 11 15.14 -17.33 -53.62
CA GLY A 11 14.87 -16.16 -52.79
C GLY A 11 14.07 -16.55 -51.56
N ALA A 12 14.65 -16.47 -50.37
CA ALA A 12 13.94 -16.61 -49.13
C ALA A 12 13.15 -15.32 -48.87
N LEU A 13 11.84 -15.39 -48.98
CA LEU A 13 10.93 -14.34 -48.56
C LEU A 13 10.85 -14.35 -47.03
N ALA A 14 11.51 -13.38 -46.38
CA ALA A 14 11.29 -13.10 -44.97
C ALA A 14 9.95 -12.35 -44.84
N VAL A 15 8.93 -13.06 -44.39
CA VAL A 15 7.64 -12.47 -44.00
C VAL A 15 7.87 -11.74 -42.68
N LEU A 16 8.05 -10.42 -42.75
CA LEU A 16 7.91 -9.52 -41.60
C LEU A 16 6.43 -9.53 -41.19
N ALA A 17 6.12 -10.27 -40.14
CA ALA A 17 4.83 -10.15 -39.45
C ALA A 17 4.76 -8.76 -38.80
N ALA A 18 4.25 -7.78 -39.53
CA ALA A 18 3.80 -6.53 -38.96
C ALA A 18 2.60 -6.83 -38.06
N GLY A 19 2.84 -6.96 -36.75
CA GLY A 19 1.80 -7.03 -35.78
C GLY A 19 0.97 -5.74 -35.85
N CYS A 20 -0.24 -5.84 -36.35
CA CYS A 20 -1.24 -4.79 -36.24
C CYS A 20 -1.48 -4.50 -34.75
N VAL A 21 -0.87 -3.42 -34.26
CA VAL A 21 -1.28 -2.82 -32.99
C VAL A 21 -2.63 -2.18 -33.25
N GLY A 22 -3.70 -2.87 -32.87
CA GLY A 22 -5.04 -2.30 -32.89
C GLY A 22 -5.08 -1.09 -31.92
N PRO A 23 -5.88 -0.07 -32.23
CA PRO A 23 -6.08 1.06 -31.36
C PRO A 23 -6.73 0.56 -30.05
N PHE A 24 -6.08 0.84 -28.93
CA PHE A 24 -6.53 0.54 -27.56
C PHE A 24 -6.37 -0.92 -27.07
N GLY A 25 -5.19 -1.47 -27.12
CA GLY A 25 -4.79 -2.59 -26.30
C GLY A 25 -4.74 -2.14 -24.83
N SER A 26 -5.74 -2.52 -24.02
CA SER A 26 -5.68 -2.33 -22.56
C SER A 26 -4.46 -3.09 -22.03
N ARG A 27 -3.52 -2.39 -21.39
CA ARG A 27 -2.46 -3.08 -20.67
C ARG A 27 -3.11 -4.06 -19.68
N PRO A 28 -2.62 -5.30 -19.56
CA PRO A 28 -3.13 -6.21 -18.54
C PRO A 28 -2.97 -5.57 -17.16
N PRO A 29 -3.88 -5.85 -16.21
CA PRO A 29 -3.76 -5.33 -14.86
C PRO A 29 -2.43 -5.76 -14.24
N LEU A 30 -1.78 -4.86 -13.50
CA LEU A 30 -0.46 -5.08 -12.87
C LEU A 30 -0.51 -6.19 -11.80
N MET A 31 -1.65 -6.33 -11.16
CA MET A 31 -1.89 -7.30 -10.08
C MET A 31 -3.20 -8.05 -10.34
N THR A 32 -3.28 -9.28 -9.83
CA THR A 32 -4.56 -10.00 -9.73
C THR A 32 -5.57 -9.16 -8.95
N SER A 33 -6.85 -9.30 -9.24
CA SER A 33 -7.89 -8.46 -8.64
C SER A 33 -8.98 -9.31 -7.96
N PRO A 34 -9.11 -9.23 -6.62
CA PRO A 34 -8.09 -8.71 -5.71
C PRO A 34 -6.88 -9.66 -5.62
N ASP A 35 -5.68 -9.12 -5.37
CA ASP A 35 -4.54 -9.87 -4.88
C ASP A 35 -4.50 -9.80 -3.35
N TYR A 36 -3.86 -10.75 -2.69
CA TYR A 36 -3.93 -10.95 -1.25
C TYR A 36 -2.60 -10.68 -0.60
N GLY A 37 -2.57 -9.77 0.36
CA GLY A 37 -1.40 -9.42 1.14
C GLY A 37 -1.70 -9.08 2.58
N ILE A 38 -0.66 -9.02 3.38
CA ILE A 38 -0.74 -8.65 4.79
C ILE A 38 0.53 -7.98 5.26
N GLN A 39 0.42 -7.02 6.16
CA GLN A 39 1.57 -6.39 6.77
C GLN A 39 2.16 -7.28 7.86
N VAL A 40 3.49 -7.40 7.82
CA VAL A 40 4.33 -8.15 8.76
C VAL A 40 5.39 -7.25 9.39
N PHE A 41 6.01 -7.70 10.49
CA PHE A 41 7.01 -6.95 11.25
C PHE A 41 8.27 -7.80 11.45
N LEU A 42 9.01 -8.00 10.37
CA LEU A 42 10.18 -8.90 10.34
C LEU A 42 11.46 -8.22 10.83
N TRP A 43 11.49 -6.87 10.81
CA TRP A 43 12.68 -6.09 11.12
C TRP A 43 13.08 -6.24 12.59
N GLY A 44 14.35 -6.63 12.84
CA GLY A 44 14.85 -6.92 14.18
C GLY A 44 14.27 -8.17 14.84
N GLN A 45 13.57 -9.04 14.07
CA GLN A 45 12.85 -10.21 14.57
C GLN A 45 13.29 -11.52 13.88
N PRO A 46 14.57 -11.90 13.94
CA PRO A 46 15.06 -13.10 13.25
C PRO A 46 14.36 -14.38 13.73
N ASP A 47 14.05 -14.48 15.03
CA ASP A 47 13.49 -15.69 15.64
C ASP A 47 12.03 -15.97 15.25
N THR A 48 11.27 -14.93 14.87
CA THR A 48 9.86 -15.07 14.50
C THR A 48 9.62 -14.90 12.98
N THR A 49 10.62 -14.50 12.23
CA THR A 49 10.51 -14.22 10.78
C THR A 49 9.97 -15.42 10.00
N GLU A 50 10.53 -16.62 10.19
CA GLU A 50 10.08 -17.82 9.46
C GLU A 50 8.65 -18.20 9.84
N ARG A 51 8.29 -18.13 11.13
CA ARG A 51 6.93 -18.37 11.64
C ARG A 51 5.92 -17.46 10.93
N ASP A 52 6.20 -16.15 10.88
CA ASP A 52 5.27 -15.17 10.37
C ASP A 52 5.08 -15.31 8.85
N LEU A 53 6.15 -15.60 8.11
CA LEU A 53 6.05 -15.87 6.67
C LEU A 53 5.29 -17.18 6.38
N GLU A 54 5.46 -18.23 7.18
CA GLU A 54 4.68 -19.47 7.06
C GLU A 54 3.19 -19.24 7.39
N LEU A 55 2.86 -18.37 8.34
CA LEU A 55 1.48 -17.98 8.59
C LEU A 55 0.86 -17.31 7.36
N VAL A 56 1.58 -16.40 6.70
CA VAL A 56 1.11 -15.75 5.45
C VAL A 56 0.89 -16.77 4.33
N LYS A 57 1.80 -17.73 4.15
CA LYS A 57 1.65 -18.79 3.15
C LYS A 57 0.45 -19.69 3.42
N LYS A 58 0.22 -20.07 4.68
CA LYS A 58 -0.94 -20.88 5.10
C LYS A 58 -2.27 -20.18 4.88
N LEU A 59 -2.30 -18.84 4.85
CA LEU A 59 -3.47 -18.06 4.43
C LEU A 59 -3.71 -18.16 2.91
N GLY A 60 -2.76 -18.65 2.11
CA GLY A 60 -2.80 -18.58 0.66
C GLY A 60 -2.54 -17.17 0.12
N PHE A 61 -1.94 -16.30 0.91
CA PHE A 61 -1.55 -14.96 0.51
C PHE A 61 -0.22 -14.97 -0.22
N ARG A 62 -0.04 -14.02 -1.15
CA ARG A 62 1.15 -13.96 -2.00
C ARG A 62 2.04 -12.76 -1.71
N TRP A 63 1.53 -11.76 -0.98
CA TRP A 63 2.26 -10.53 -0.69
C TRP A 63 2.45 -10.33 0.80
N VAL A 64 3.62 -9.84 1.15
CA VAL A 64 3.88 -9.24 2.46
C VAL A 64 4.20 -7.77 2.28
N LYS A 65 3.64 -6.92 3.15
CA LYS A 65 4.03 -5.52 3.29
C LYS A 65 4.95 -5.42 4.50
N GLN A 66 6.11 -4.80 4.32
CA GLN A 66 7.12 -4.61 5.37
C GLN A 66 7.66 -3.18 5.32
N MET A 67 7.85 -2.58 6.48
CA MET A 67 8.45 -1.25 6.60
C MET A 67 9.95 -1.32 6.33
N PHE A 68 10.43 -0.45 5.43
CA PHE A 68 11.83 -0.21 5.11
C PHE A 68 12.15 1.24 5.45
N GLN A 69 12.23 1.52 6.75
CA GLN A 69 12.43 2.87 7.26
C GLN A 69 13.81 3.40 6.87
N TRP A 70 13.85 4.57 6.24
CA TRP A 70 15.10 5.17 5.76
C TRP A 70 16.09 5.42 6.89
N ASN A 71 15.62 5.89 8.04
CA ASN A 71 16.49 6.17 9.21
C ASN A 71 17.22 4.92 9.75
N TYR A 72 16.67 3.72 9.58
CA TYR A 72 17.34 2.49 9.99
C TYR A 72 18.42 2.03 9.01
N ILE A 73 18.27 2.41 7.75
CA ILE A 73 19.18 1.96 6.69
C ILE A 73 20.31 2.98 6.46
N GLU A 74 20.02 4.27 6.53
CA GLU A 74 20.99 5.35 6.26
C GLU A 74 21.07 6.36 7.43
N GLY A 75 20.84 5.89 8.66
CA GLY A 75 20.76 6.76 9.83
C GLY A 75 22.06 7.46 10.22
N LYS A 76 23.22 6.87 9.90
CA LYS A 76 24.53 7.40 10.29
C LYS A 76 24.99 8.62 9.49
N GLY A 77 24.43 8.82 8.29
CA GLY A 77 24.78 9.92 7.39
C GLY A 77 24.58 9.54 5.95
N LYS A 78 24.51 10.54 5.07
CA LYS A 78 24.26 10.33 3.64
C LYS A 78 25.29 9.39 3.01
N GLY A 79 24.81 8.32 2.34
CA GLY A 79 25.64 7.31 1.70
C GLY A 79 26.19 6.24 2.65
N GLN A 80 25.88 6.30 3.95
CA GLN A 80 26.34 5.33 4.94
C GLN A 80 25.23 4.31 5.26
N PHE A 81 25.15 3.26 4.45
CA PHE A 81 24.08 2.28 4.51
C PHE A 81 24.39 1.07 5.40
N GLU A 82 23.40 0.68 6.23
CA GLU A 82 23.38 -0.54 7.02
C GLU A 82 22.47 -1.58 6.32
N TRP A 83 23.08 -2.49 5.56
CA TRP A 83 22.31 -3.44 4.73
C TRP A 83 22.02 -4.80 5.38
N ASN A 84 22.62 -5.11 6.53
CA ASN A 84 22.50 -6.45 7.14
C ASN A 84 21.05 -6.85 7.38
N GLU A 85 20.26 -5.95 7.97
CA GLU A 85 18.87 -6.25 8.30
C GLU A 85 17.94 -6.21 7.07
N PRO A 86 18.02 -5.22 6.17
CA PRO A 86 17.29 -5.28 4.90
C PRO A 86 17.60 -6.53 4.08
N ASP A 87 18.87 -6.94 3.98
CA ASP A 87 19.28 -8.16 3.26
C ASP A 87 18.59 -9.39 3.85
N ARG A 88 18.67 -9.56 5.18
CA ARG A 88 18.03 -10.67 5.89
C ARG A 88 16.53 -10.74 5.60
N VAL A 89 15.83 -9.61 5.67
CA VAL A 89 14.37 -9.54 5.44
C VAL A 89 14.04 -9.90 3.99
N VAL A 90 14.72 -9.30 3.02
CA VAL A 90 14.49 -9.58 1.59
C VAL A 90 14.77 -11.04 1.26
N GLU A 91 15.86 -11.61 1.78
CA GLU A 91 16.21 -13.02 1.60
C GLU A 91 15.17 -13.96 2.20
N ALA A 92 14.67 -13.67 3.41
CA ALA A 92 13.66 -14.48 4.05
C ALA A 92 12.34 -14.49 3.25
N VAL A 93 11.86 -13.31 2.80
CA VAL A 93 10.65 -13.21 1.99
C VAL A 93 10.80 -13.94 0.65
N GLN A 94 11.96 -13.78 0.00
CA GLN A 94 12.26 -14.45 -1.26
C GLN A 94 12.32 -15.98 -1.08
N LYS A 95 12.99 -16.47 -0.04
CA LYS A 95 13.05 -17.89 0.32
C LYS A 95 11.66 -18.48 0.59
N ALA A 96 10.76 -17.70 1.19
CA ALA A 96 9.38 -18.10 1.41
C ALA A 96 8.54 -18.14 0.12
N GLY A 97 9.05 -17.64 -1.01
CA GLY A 97 8.33 -17.57 -2.29
C GLY A 97 7.23 -16.48 -2.30
N LEU A 98 7.33 -15.48 -1.42
CA LEU A 98 6.39 -14.37 -1.32
C LEU A 98 6.89 -13.13 -2.07
N LYS A 99 5.96 -12.28 -2.47
CA LYS A 99 6.24 -10.97 -3.04
C LYS A 99 6.35 -9.94 -1.92
N LEU A 100 7.28 -9.00 -2.08
CA LEU A 100 7.53 -7.94 -1.10
C LEU A 100 7.03 -6.58 -1.61
N LEU A 101 6.18 -5.95 -0.83
CA LEU A 101 5.85 -4.54 -0.89
C LEU A 101 6.61 -3.83 0.25
N ALA A 102 7.60 -3.01 -0.12
CA ALA A 102 8.36 -2.21 0.83
C ALA A 102 7.68 -0.86 1.05
N ARG A 103 7.24 -0.57 2.28
CA ARG A 103 6.84 0.78 2.67
C ARG A 103 8.10 1.56 3.04
N VAL A 104 8.36 2.66 2.35
CA VAL A 104 9.54 3.49 2.54
C VAL A 104 9.13 4.89 3.00
N ASP A 105 9.56 5.22 4.21
CA ASP A 105 9.26 6.47 4.91
C ASP A 105 10.31 6.78 5.98
N ILE A 106 10.03 7.70 6.88
CA ILE A 106 10.80 8.06 8.08
C ILE A 106 12.25 8.40 7.77
N PRO A 107 12.52 9.65 7.33
CA PRO A 107 13.88 10.12 7.09
C PRO A 107 14.74 10.09 8.35
N PRO A 108 16.07 9.93 8.21
CA PRO A 108 17.01 10.09 9.30
C PRO A 108 17.16 11.56 9.71
N ASP A 109 17.59 11.80 10.93
CA ASP A 109 17.73 13.14 11.51
C ASP A 109 18.55 14.09 10.63
N TRP A 110 19.62 13.59 9.98
CA TRP A 110 20.47 14.41 9.11
C TRP A 110 19.75 14.92 7.85
N ALA A 111 18.66 14.26 7.42
CA ALA A 111 17.88 14.63 6.25
C ALA A 111 16.69 15.54 6.61
N LEU A 112 16.33 15.67 7.89
CA LEU A 112 15.19 16.47 8.33
C LEU A 112 15.48 17.97 8.33
N PRO A 113 14.45 18.82 8.15
CA PRO A 113 14.61 20.26 8.32
C PRO A 113 15.06 20.63 9.74
N PRO A 114 15.83 21.73 9.93
CA PRO A 114 16.29 22.15 11.25
C PRO A 114 15.15 22.47 12.25
N ASP A 115 13.97 22.85 11.75
CA ASP A 115 12.78 23.16 12.51
C ASP A 115 11.81 21.97 12.65
N HIS A 116 12.28 20.75 12.36
CA HIS A 116 11.48 19.54 12.48
C HIS A 116 10.99 19.31 13.91
N GLN A 117 9.70 19.08 14.07
CA GLN A 117 9.11 18.79 15.38
C GLN A 117 9.44 17.37 15.82
N LYS A 118 10.16 17.22 16.93
CA LYS A 118 10.49 15.91 17.51
C LYS A 118 9.23 15.09 17.80
N GLY A 119 9.31 13.79 17.49
CA GLY A 119 8.19 12.85 17.71
C GLY A 119 7.12 12.87 16.62
N THR A 120 7.33 13.61 15.51
CA THR A 120 6.53 13.52 14.30
C THR A 120 7.35 12.90 13.18
N HIS A 121 6.66 12.36 12.16
CA HIS A 121 7.29 11.98 10.90
C HIS A 121 7.13 13.14 9.91
N GLY A 122 8.18 13.51 9.20
CA GLY A 122 8.13 14.64 8.28
C GLY A 122 8.98 14.42 7.04
N PRO A 123 8.70 15.17 5.96
CA PRO A 123 9.48 15.06 4.73
C PRO A 123 10.92 15.55 4.95
N PRO A 124 11.88 15.05 4.14
CA PRO A 124 13.26 15.55 4.18
C PRO A 124 13.33 17.02 3.75
N ALA A 125 14.34 17.73 4.24
CA ALA A 125 14.63 19.11 3.83
C ALA A 125 14.92 19.24 2.32
N ASN A 126 15.55 18.20 1.75
CA ASN A 126 15.83 18.08 0.34
C ASN A 126 15.23 16.77 -0.20
N PRO A 127 14.18 16.81 -1.05
CA PRO A 127 13.58 15.61 -1.63
C PRO A 127 14.56 14.73 -2.41
N GLN A 128 15.63 15.31 -2.98
CA GLN A 128 16.63 14.54 -3.72
C GLN A 128 17.40 13.55 -2.83
N ASP A 129 17.57 13.84 -1.53
CA ASP A 129 18.22 12.90 -0.61
C ASP A 129 17.39 11.62 -0.46
N PHE A 130 16.05 11.73 -0.47
CA PHE A 130 15.16 10.57 -0.51
C PHE A 130 15.25 9.82 -1.84
N GLY A 131 15.37 10.52 -2.96
CA GLY A 131 15.60 9.92 -4.27
C GLY A 131 16.91 9.13 -4.34
N ASP A 132 18.00 9.69 -3.79
CA ASP A 132 19.31 9.03 -3.75
C ASP A 132 19.25 7.73 -2.92
N PHE A 133 18.60 7.78 -1.76
CA PHE A 133 18.33 6.61 -0.93
C PHE A 133 17.52 5.54 -1.68
N LEU A 134 16.39 5.93 -2.29
CA LEU A 134 15.54 5.00 -3.04
C LEU A 134 16.25 4.40 -4.26
N SER A 135 17.11 5.16 -4.93
CA SER A 135 17.95 4.65 -6.01
C SER A 135 18.92 3.58 -5.52
N ALA A 136 19.54 3.78 -4.36
CA ALA A 136 20.43 2.79 -3.75
C ALA A 136 19.66 1.53 -3.34
N LEU A 137 18.49 1.69 -2.70
CA LEU A 137 17.62 0.61 -2.26
C LEU A 137 17.12 -0.22 -3.46
N ALA A 138 16.55 0.44 -4.49
CA ALA A 138 16.00 -0.22 -5.65
C ALA A 138 17.08 -0.93 -6.50
N ARG A 139 18.27 -0.34 -6.60
CA ARG A 139 19.41 -0.96 -7.29
C ARG A 139 19.88 -2.21 -6.57
N ARG A 140 19.96 -2.17 -5.23
CA ARG A 140 20.40 -3.32 -4.42
C ARG A 140 19.43 -4.48 -4.50
N TYR A 141 18.14 -4.22 -4.50
CA TYR A 141 17.09 -5.25 -4.48
C TYR A 141 16.32 -5.38 -5.79
N LYS A 142 16.96 -5.00 -6.91
CA LYS A 142 16.37 -5.12 -8.24
C LYS A 142 15.77 -6.50 -8.48
N GLY A 143 14.47 -6.54 -8.85
CA GLY A 143 13.72 -7.77 -9.09
C GLY A 143 13.38 -8.57 -7.82
N ARG A 144 13.83 -8.14 -6.62
CA ARG A 144 13.60 -8.82 -5.34
C ARG A 144 12.55 -8.11 -4.48
N ILE A 145 12.40 -6.79 -4.60
CA ILE A 145 11.28 -6.01 -4.08
C ILE A 145 10.36 -5.72 -5.27
N GLN A 146 9.13 -6.24 -5.23
CA GLN A 146 8.20 -6.11 -6.34
C GLN A 146 7.44 -4.79 -6.37
N ALA A 147 7.27 -4.14 -5.21
CA ALA A 147 6.57 -2.88 -5.10
C ALA A 147 7.13 -2.00 -3.97
N TYR A 148 7.07 -0.70 -4.18
CA TYR A 148 7.46 0.32 -3.20
C TYR A 148 6.25 1.21 -2.90
N GLN A 149 5.82 1.28 -1.64
CA GLN A 149 4.91 2.30 -1.14
C GLN A 149 5.73 3.51 -0.74
N ILE A 150 5.43 4.65 -1.33
CA ILE A 150 6.13 5.91 -1.08
C ILE A 150 5.39 6.72 -0.04
N TRP A 151 5.96 6.80 1.16
CA TRP A 151 5.38 7.47 2.31
C TRP A 151 4.14 6.79 2.91
N ASN A 152 3.63 7.38 3.99
CA ASN A 152 2.41 6.96 4.68
C ASN A 152 1.59 8.17 5.10
N GLU A 153 0.30 8.16 4.87
CA GLU A 153 -0.71 9.12 5.32
C GLU A 153 -0.27 10.60 5.22
N PRO A 154 0.24 11.07 4.05
CA PRO A 154 0.79 12.42 3.91
C PRO A 154 -0.28 13.52 4.11
N ASN A 155 -1.54 13.16 4.21
CA ASN A 155 -2.65 14.06 4.52
C ASN A 155 -2.87 14.29 6.02
N LEU A 156 -1.99 13.75 6.89
CA LEU A 156 -2.00 13.98 8.34
C LEU A 156 -0.79 14.80 8.78
N ALA A 157 -1.00 15.79 9.67
CA ALA A 157 0.07 16.63 10.19
C ALA A 157 1.17 15.80 10.90
N ARG A 158 0.81 14.74 11.65
CA ARG A 158 1.76 13.86 12.33
C ARG A 158 2.73 13.14 11.38
N GLU A 159 2.30 12.91 10.13
CA GLU A 159 3.10 12.30 9.07
C GLU A 159 3.76 13.36 8.16
N TRP A 160 3.54 14.65 8.48
CA TRP A 160 4.06 15.81 7.73
C TRP A 160 4.83 16.78 8.62
N GLY A 161 5.59 16.25 9.59
CA GLY A 161 6.47 17.03 10.47
C GLY A 161 5.74 17.91 11.50
N GLY A 162 4.49 17.59 11.83
CA GLY A 162 3.64 18.38 12.69
C GLY A 162 3.06 19.65 12.01
N LYS A 163 3.40 19.87 10.73
CA LYS A 163 2.90 20.97 9.90
C LYS A 163 1.59 20.58 9.20
N SER A 164 0.87 21.57 8.70
CA SER A 164 -0.28 21.32 7.84
C SER A 164 0.13 20.47 6.63
N PRO A 165 -0.63 19.42 6.28
CA PRO A 165 -0.32 18.59 5.13
C PRO A 165 -0.19 19.39 3.83
N ASP A 166 0.80 19.06 3.01
CA ASP A 166 1.15 19.76 1.78
C ASP A 166 1.10 18.81 0.56
N PRO A 167 0.01 18.85 -0.23
CA PRO A 167 -0.09 18.02 -1.43
C PRO A 167 1.01 18.28 -2.46
N GLN A 168 1.47 19.55 -2.59
CA GLN A 168 2.53 19.89 -3.54
C GLN A 168 3.86 19.27 -3.13
N GLY A 169 4.25 19.43 -1.87
CA GLY A 169 5.47 18.82 -1.34
C GLY A 169 5.45 17.30 -1.45
N PHE A 170 4.28 16.66 -1.23
CA PHE A 170 4.15 15.22 -1.41
C PHE A 170 4.27 14.79 -2.88
N VAL A 171 3.68 15.52 -3.82
CA VAL A 171 3.81 15.22 -5.26
C VAL A 171 5.27 15.39 -5.74
N GLU A 172 5.99 16.36 -5.23
CA GLU A 172 7.44 16.52 -5.51
C GLU A 172 8.25 15.33 -4.98
N LEU A 173 7.96 14.90 -3.74
CA LEU A 173 8.60 13.72 -3.14
C LEU A 173 8.30 12.45 -3.95
N LEU A 174 7.04 12.26 -4.35
CA LEU A 174 6.59 11.13 -5.16
C LEU A 174 7.26 11.11 -6.54
N LYS A 175 7.41 12.28 -7.17
CA LYS A 175 8.12 12.43 -8.45
C LYS A 175 9.57 11.99 -8.36
N VAL A 176 10.30 12.48 -7.37
CA VAL A 176 11.70 12.10 -7.16
C VAL A 176 11.83 10.61 -6.87
N ALA A 177 10.95 10.05 -6.03
CA ALA A 177 10.91 8.63 -5.71
C ALA A 177 10.65 7.77 -6.95
N TYR A 178 9.65 8.12 -7.74
CA TYR A 178 9.30 7.42 -8.99
C TYR A 178 10.47 7.37 -9.96
N GLN A 179 11.10 8.51 -10.21
CA GLN A 179 12.23 8.62 -11.13
C GLN A 179 13.43 7.79 -10.65
N ALA A 180 13.73 7.84 -9.35
CA ALA A 180 14.83 7.09 -8.74
C ALA A 180 14.61 5.57 -8.85
N ILE A 181 13.43 5.08 -8.47
CA ILE A 181 13.09 3.65 -8.51
C ILE A 181 13.06 3.16 -9.97
N LYS A 182 12.33 3.84 -10.88
CA LYS A 182 12.20 3.39 -12.27
C LYS A 182 13.53 3.41 -13.02
N SER A 183 14.45 4.30 -12.68
CA SER A 183 15.80 4.31 -13.26
C SER A 183 16.66 3.15 -12.76
N ALA A 184 16.47 2.69 -11.54
CA ALA A 184 17.22 1.58 -10.93
C ALA A 184 16.60 0.21 -11.25
N ASP A 185 15.28 0.10 -11.10
CA ASP A 185 14.47 -1.09 -11.35
C ASP A 185 13.17 -0.74 -12.09
N PRO A 186 13.17 -0.75 -13.43
CA PRO A 186 11.99 -0.38 -14.23
C PRO A 186 10.76 -1.27 -13.99
N ASP A 187 10.96 -2.51 -13.55
CA ASP A 187 9.89 -3.48 -13.36
C ASP A 187 9.22 -3.38 -11.99
N ALA A 188 9.88 -2.76 -11.01
CA ALA A 188 9.30 -2.54 -9.69
C ALA A 188 8.12 -1.56 -9.77
N LEU A 189 7.04 -1.88 -9.06
CA LEU A 189 5.86 -1.02 -8.99
C LEU A 189 6.07 0.10 -7.97
N VAL A 190 5.72 1.31 -8.35
CA VAL A 190 5.67 2.46 -7.45
C VAL A 190 4.21 2.72 -7.09
N ILE A 191 3.90 2.66 -5.79
CA ILE A 191 2.57 2.90 -5.24
C ILE A 191 2.63 4.18 -4.42
N SER A 192 1.70 5.10 -4.65
CA SER A 192 1.62 6.32 -3.83
C SER A 192 1.35 5.97 -2.36
N GLY A 193 1.69 6.86 -1.44
CA GLY A 193 1.32 6.71 -0.03
C GLY A 193 -0.19 6.61 0.14
N GLY A 194 -0.66 5.67 0.94
CA GLY A 194 -2.07 5.57 1.29
C GLY A 194 -2.51 6.80 2.09
N LEU A 195 -3.59 7.46 1.66
CA LEU A 195 -4.17 8.56 2.41
C LEU A 195 -5.02 8.00 3.55
N SER A 196 -4.95 8.67 4.71
CA SER A 196 -5.80 8.33 5.86
C SER A 196 -7.22 8.80 5.63
N PRO A 197 -8.24 7.94 5.71
CA PRO A 197 -9.63 8.38 5.68
C PRO A 197 -9.91 9.22 6.93
N THR A 198 -10.26 10.49 6.73
CA THR A 198 -10.47 11.43 7.85
C THR A 198 -11.43 12.56 7.50
N THR A 199 -12.16 13.02 8.52
CA THR A 199 -12.97 14.23 8.47
C THR A 199 -12.30 15.43 9.12
N ALA A 200 -11.13 15.25 9.74
CA ALA A 200 -10.41 16.31 10.45
C ALA A 200 -9.94 17.41 9.48
N PRO A 201 -10.13 18.69 9.86
CA PRO A 201 -9.74 19.82 9.02
C PRO A 201 -8.27 20.21 9.22
N PRO A 202 -7.69 21.04 8.32
CA PRO A 202 -6.43 21.71 8.57
C PRO A 202 -6.43 22.51 9.87
N PRO A 203 -5.29 22.61 10.58
CA PRO A 203 -3.98 22.11 10.19
C PRO A 203 -3.71 20.65 10.56
N LEU A 204 -4.65 19.95 11.25
CA LEU A 204 -4.44 18.59 11.75
C LEU A 204 -4.40 17.55 10.63
N ALA A 205 -5.27 17.72 9.66
CA ALA A 205 -5.35 16.86 8.48
C ALA A 205 -5.97 17.61 7.31
N VAL A 206 -5.84 17.08 6.11
CA VAL A 206 -6.69 17.42 4.96
C VAL A 206 -7.52 16.18 4.63
N PRO A 207 -8.87 16.31 4.53
CA PRO A 207 -9.71 15.18 4.13
C PRO A 207 -9.19 14.53 2.85
N ASP A 208 -9.13 13.23 2.87
CA ASP A 208 -8.39 12.41 1.89
C ASP A 208 -8.81 12.64 0.43
N ILE A 209 -10.11 12.72 0.14
CA ILE A 209 -10.60 13.00 -1.22
C ILE A 209 -10.23 14.42 -1.68
N GLN A 210 -10.18 15.40 -0.76
CA GLN A 210 -9.73 16.75 -1.09
C GLN A 210 -8.23 16.77 -1.39
N TYR A 211 -7.44 16.07 -0.56
CA TYR A 211 -5.99 15.93 -0.77
C TYR A 211 -5.69 15.20 -2.09
N LEU A 212 -6.42 14.12 -2.39
CA LEU A 212 -6.27 13.37 -3.63
C LEU A 212 -6.56 14.23 -4.87
N ARG A 213 -7.64 15.01 -4.86
CA ARG A 213 -7.97 15.92 -5.98
C ARG A 213 -6.85 16.93 -6.24
N GLU A 214 -6.24 17.44 -5.17
CA GLU A 214 -5.13 18.36 -5.31
C GLU A 214 -3.87 17.65 -5.85
N MET A 215 -3.56 16.43 -5.38
CA MET A 215 -2.49 15.62 -5.98
C MET A 215 -2.68 15.44 -7.50
N TYR A 216 -3.90 15.13 -7.94
CA TYR A 216 -4.20 14.97 -9.37
C TYR A 216 -4.06 16.29 -10.16
N ARG A 217 -4.51 17.42 -9.60
CA ARG A 217 -4.30 18.76 -10.24
C ARG A 217 -2.82 19.10 -10.40
N LEU A 218 -1.99 18.63 -9.48
CA LEU A 218 -0.54 18.78 -9.52
C LEU A 218 0.18 17.73 -10.38
N GLY A 219 -0.56 16.84 -11.05
CA GLY A 219 -0.03 15.85 -11.98
C GLY A 219 0.57 14.60 -11.36
N ALA A 220 0.16 14.26 -10.12
CA ALA A 220 0.66 13.08 -9.38
C ALA A 220 0.53 11.76 -10.14
N GLN A 221 -0.50 11.62 -11.00
CA GLN A 221 -0.75 10.41 -11.80
C GLN A 221 0.42 10.01 -12.70
N ASN A 222 1.36 10.91 -12.96
CA ASN A 222 2.55 10.61 -13.75
C ASN A 222 3.66 9.93 -12.92
N TYR A 223 3.50 9.83 -11.59
CA TYR A 223 4.56 9.43 -10.67
C TYR A 223 4.18 8.27 -9.76
N PHE A 224 3.20 7.45 -10.16
CA PHE A 224 2.89 6.15 -9.57
C PHE A 224 2.34 5.19 -10.63
N ASP A 225 2.54 3.89 -10.43
CA ASP A 225 1.96 2.81 -11.25
C ASP A 225 0.57 2.40 -10.74
N ALA A 226 0.33 2.51 -9.44
CA ALA A 226 -0.96 2.27 -8.81
C ALA A 226 -1.22 3.27 -7.67
N LEU A 227 -2.48 3.63 -7.45
CA LEU A 227 -2.88 4.54 -6.37
C LEU A 227 -2.96 3.77 -5.05
N GLY A 228 -2.22 4.18 -4.04
CA GLY A 228 -2.31 3.67 -2.67
C GLY A 228 -3.47 4.31 -1.91
N VAL A 229 -4.25 3.50 -1.18
CA VAL A 229 -5.31 3.98 -0.30
C VAL A 229 -5.33 3.21 1.02
N HIS A 230 -5.84 3.83 2.08
CA HIS A 230 -6.23 3.15 3.32
C HIS A 230 -7.74 3.04 3.37
N ALA A 231 -8.25 1.91 3.85
CA ALA A 231 -9.67 1.58 3.85
C ALA A 231 -10.08 0.89 5.16
N ALA A 232 -9.93 1.59 6.29
CA ALA A 232 -10.43 1.07 7.55
C ALA A 232 -11.96 0.93 7.48
N GLY A 233 -12.47 -0.21 7.97
CA GLY A 233 -13.92 -0.48 7.97
C GLY A 233 -14.66 0.25 9.07
N PHE A 234 -13.94 0.78 10.05
CA PHE A 234 -14.48 1.36 11.30
C PHE A 234 -15.48 0.38 11.95
N LYS A 235 -16.74 0.80 12.14
CA LYS A 235 -17.77 -0.02 12.79
C LYS A 235 -18.72 -0.69 11.79
N ALA A 236 -18.79 -0.18 10.57
CA ALA A 236 -19.74 -0.62 9.57
C ALA A 236 -19.34 -1.95 8.91
N PRO A 237 -20.32 -2.80 8.53
CA PRO A 237 -20.05 -3.94 7.64
C PRO A 237 -19.47 -3.48 6.30
N PRO A 238 -18.61 -4.29 5.64
CA PRO A 238 -17.87 -3.84 4.47
C PRO A 238 -18.73 -3.47 3.26
N GLU A 239 -19.90 -4.09 3.08
CA GLU A 239 -20.78 -3.81 1.94
C GLU A 239 -21.76 -2.68 2.18
N MET A 240 -21.84 -2.11 3.39
CA MET A 240 -22.79 -1.03 3.68
C MET A 240 -22.50 0.18 2.79
N ASP A 241 -23.57 0.78 2.28
CA ASP A 241 -23.46 1.94 1.41
C ASP A 241 -22.82 3.13 2.14
N PRO A 242 -21.83 3.81 1.55
CA PRO A 242 -21.16 4.94 2.21
C PRO A 242 -22.10 6.06 2.62
N ASP A 243 -23.20 6.30 1.89
CA ASP A 243 -24.18 7.31 2.25
C ASP A 243 -25.04 6.89 3.45
N GLU A 244 -25.34 5.59 3.59
CA GLU A 244 -26.02 5.06 4.76
C GLU A 244 -25.12 5.17 5.99
N VAL A 245 -23.84 4.80 5.87
CA VAL A 245 -22.86 4.97 6.96
C VAL A 245 -22.75 6.44 7.37
N ALA A 246 -22.57 7.34 6.40
CA ALA A 246 -22.38 8.78 6.65
C ALA A 246 -23.56 9.45 7.35
N ARG A 247 -24.79 8.95 7.12
CA ARG A 247 -26.02 9.46 7.75
C ARG A 247 -26.32 8.83 9.10
N ASN A 248 -25.65 7.75 9.48
CA ASN A 248 -25.86 7.06 10.74
C ASN A 248 -24.92 7.60 11.83
N PRO A 249 -25.44 8.31 12.86
CA PRO A 249 -24.61 8.89 13.91
C PRO A 249 -23.82 7.85 14.72
N GLU A 250 -24.35 6.65 14.91
CA GLU A 250 -23.70 5.59 15.69
C GLU A 250 -22.51 4.97 14.93
N LEU A 251 -22.56 4.98 13.59
CA LEU A 251 -21.48 4.50 12.74
C LEU A 251 -20.39 5.55 12.50
N THR A 252 -20.70 6.83 12.76
CA THR A 252 -19.79 7.96 12.55
C THR A 252 -19.37 8.65 13.86
N ASN A 253 -19.56 7.99 15.01
CA ASN A 253 -19.24 8.54 16.33
C ASN A 253 -19.83 9.94 16.56
N TYR A 254 -21.05 10.18 16.06
CA TYR A 254 -21.74 11.45 16.16
C TYR A 254 -20.97 12.65 15.57
N ASP A 255 -20.06 12.38 14.64
CA ASP A 255 -19.31 13.41 13.93
C ASP A 255 -20.24 14.43 13.27
N LYS A 256 -19.93 15.72 13.44
CA LYS A 256 -20.71 16.86 12.92
C LYS A 256 -20.22 17.34 11.55
N SER A 257 -19.20 16.72 11.01
CA SER A 257 -18.69 17.04 9.67
C SER A 257 -19.76 16.84 8.58
N PRO A 258 -19.61 17.48 7.42
CA PRO A 258 -20.47 17.25 6.26
C PRO A 258 -20.60 15.76 5.90
N VAL A 259 -21.76 15.38 5.39
CA VAL A 259 -22.07 13.98 5.04
C VAL A 259 -21.04 13.42 4.05
N GLU A 260 -20.60 14.24 3.10
CA GLU A 260 -19.64 13.88 2.08
C GLU A 260 -18.29 13.45 2.67
N LEU A 261 -17.84 14.08 3.75
CA LEU A 261 -16.61 13.70 4.46
C LEU A 261 -16.81 12.45 5.31
N LYS A 262 -17.99 12.29 5.92
CA LYS A 262 -18.31 11.14 6.78
C LYS A 262 -18.41 9.81 6.00
N ARG A 263 -18.45 9.82 4.67
CA ARG A 263 -18.32 8.64 3.84
C ARG A 263 -17.00 7.91 4.10
N SER A 264 -15.97 8.61 4.58
CA SER A 264 -14.67 8.05 5.00
C SER A 264 -14.77 7.00 6.12
N TYR A 265 -15.88 6.93 6.84
CA TYR A 265 -16.15 5.89 7.85
C TYR A 265 -16.58 4.53 7.26
N SER A 266 -16.68 4.42 5.94
CA SER A 266 -17.08 3.20 5.22
C SER A 266 -15.89 2.53 4.54
N PHE A 267 -15.83 1.19 4.58
CA PHE A 267 -14.87 0.43 3.75
C PHE A 267 -15.03 0.73 2.26
N ARG A 268 -16.28 0.92 1.78
CA ARG A 268 -16.56 1.27 0.38
C ARG A 268 -16.19 2.69 -0.01
N HIS A 269 -15.64 3.49 0.90
CA HIS A 269 -15.03 4.78 0.56
C HIS A 269 -13.94 4.68 -0.52
N VAL A 270 -13.35 3.50 -0.71
CA VAL A 270 -12.46 3.19 -1.85
C VAL A 270 -13.10 3.53 -3.21
N GLU A 271 -14.43 3.45 -3.32
CA GLU A 271 -15.17 3.81 -4.53
C GLU A 271 -15.14 5.33 -4.80
N ASP A 272 -14.98 6.17 -3.77
CA ASP A 272 -14.83 7.62 -3.93
C ASP A 272 -13.44 7.98 -4.46
N TYR A 273 -12.39 7.27 -4.05
CA TYR A 273 -11.06 7.38 -4.69
C TYR A 273 -11.14 6.99 -6.17
N ARG A 274 -11.85 5.89 -6.48
CA ARG A 274 -12.03 5.45 -7.87
C ARG A 274 -12.76 6.49 -8.72
N LYS A 275 -13.78 7.17 -8.19
CA LYS A 275 -14.47 8.27 -8.87
C LYS A 275 -13.51 9.40 -9.23
N VAL A 276 -12.61 9.79 -8.32
CA VAL A 276 -11.59 10.81 -8.60
C VAL A 276 -10.64 10.34 -9.71
N MET A 277 -10.15 9.11 -9.67
CA MET A 277 -9.31 8.57 -10.75
C MET A 277 -9.99 8.67 -12.12
N VAL A 278 -11.25 8.26 -12.21
CA VAL A 278 -12.04 8.32 -13.45
C VAL A 278 -12.23 9.77 -13.91
N GLU A 279 -12.55 10.67 -12.99
CA GLU A 279 -12.72 12.11 -13.27
C GLU A 279 -11.46 12.75 -13.88
N PHE A 280 -10.28 12.32 -13.43
CA PHE A 280 -9.00 12.79 -13.97
C PHE A 280 -8.43 11.92 -15.11
N GLY A 281 -9.18 10.96 -15.63
CA GLY A 281 -8.79 10.12 -16.77
C GLY A 281 -7.72 9.07 -16.45
N ASP A 282 -7.54 8.72 -15.16
CA ASP A 282 -6.57 7.72 -14.68
C ASP A 282 -7.22 6.36 -14.37
N ASP A 283 -8.32 6.07 -15.06
CA ASP A 283 -9.15 4.87 -14.88
C ASP A 283 -8.47 3.56 -15.30
N LYS A 284 -7.33 3.63 -15.98
CA LYS A 284 -6.54 2.46 -16.38
C LYS A 284 -5.66 1.90 -15.28
N LYS A 285 -5.36 2.70 -14.25
CA LYS A 285 -4.56 2.25 -13.12
C LYS A 285 -5.40 1.54 -12.08
N GLN A 286 -4.75 0.63 -11.35
CA GLN A 286 -5.33 -0.04 -10.21
C GLN A 286 -5.18 0.79 -8.93
N ILE A 287 -6.11 0.57 -8.00
CA ILE A 287 -5.96 0.94 -6.59
C ILE A 287 -5.29 -0.23 -5.86
N VAL A 288 -4.35 0.10 -4.98
CA VAL A 288 -3.79 -0.81 -3.99
C VAL A 288 -4.29 -0.38 -2.61
N ILE A 289 -5.06 -1.24 -1.97
CA ILE A 289 -5.47 -1.03 -0.58
C ILE A 289 -4.29 -1.44 0.30
N LEU A 290 -3.56 -0.45 0.81
CA LEU A 290 -2.32 -0.63 1.57
C LEU A 290 -2.57 -1.02 3.01
N GLU A 291 -3.72 -0.61 3.56
CA GLU A 291 -4.17 -0.93 4.91
C GLU A 291 -5.69 -1.02 4.94
N PHE A 292 -6.22 -2.13 5.44
CA PHE A 292 -7.63 -2.28 5.78
C PHE A 292 -7.80 -3.30 6.92
N GLY A 293 -8.94 -3.22 7.59
CA GLY A 293 -9.27 -4.12 8.69
C GLY A 293 -10.32 -3.51 9.62
N TRP A 294 -10.63 -4.25 10.66
CA TRP A 294 -11.48 -3.86 11.79
C TRP A 294 -10.76 -4.18 13.09
N THR A 295 -10.92 -3.31 14.09
CA THR A 295 -10.36 -3.57 15.44
C THR A 295 -11.43 -4.17 16.37
N PHE A 296 -10.96 -5.03 17.29
CA PHE A 296 -11.79 -5.50 18.40
C PHE A 296 -11.31 -4.95 19.75
N ASP A 297 -10.72 -3.75 19.78
CA ASP A 297 -10.12 -3.14 20.96
C ASP A 297 -11.14 -2.97 22.10
N PRO A 298 -11.02 -3.76 23.20
CA PRO A 298 -11.96 -3.72 24.31
C PRO A 298 -11.62 -2.64 25.33
N ARG A 299 -10.46 -1.98 25.22
CA ARG A 299 -9.92 -1.06 26.23
C ARG A 299 -10.84 0.16 26.39
N PRO A 300 -11.35 0.46 27.60
CA PRO A 300 -12.34 1.52 27.78
C PRO A 300 -11.81 2.93 27.42
N ASN A 301 -10.50 3.15 27.59
CA ASN A 301 -9.86 4.44 27.31
C ASN A 301 -9.21 4.52 25.92
N SER A 302 -9.38 3.51 25.08
CA SER A 302 -8.85 3.54 23.71
C SER A 302 -9.64 4.52 22.84
N PRO A 303 -8.96 5.38 22.05
CA PRO A 303 -9.62 6.23 21.07
C PRO A 303 -10.32 5.44 19.96
N TYR A 304 -10.01 4.14 19.83
CA TYR A 304 -10.60 3.23 18.84
C TYR A 304 -11.81 2.44 19.37
N ARG A 305 -12.08 2.52 20.69
CA ARG A 305 -13.17 1.77 21.34
C ARG A 305 -14.54 2.00 20.70
N TRP A 306 -14.82 3.21 20.23
CA TRP A 306 -16.12 3.57 19.67
C TRP A 306 -16.46 2.80 18.39
N HIS A 307 -15.46 2.36 17.62
CA HIS A 307 -15.67 1.57 16.41
C HIS A 307 -15.17 0.13 16.50
N ALA A 308 -14.84 -0.32 17.69
CA ALA A 308 -14.49 -1.72 17.92
C ALA A 308 -15.68 -2.63 17.64
N VAL A 309 -15.40 -3.74 16.94
CA VAL A 309 -16.34 -4.83 16.67
C VAL A 309 -16.00 -6.03 17.56
N THR A 310 -16.75 -7.14 17.50
CA THR A 310 -16.33 -8.38 18.16
C THR A 310 -15.25 -9.10 17.33
N PRO A 311 -14.46 -10.02 17.92
CA PRO A 311 -13.51 -10.84 17.14
C PRO A 311 -14.19 -11.65 16.02
N GLU A 312 -15.43 -12.09 16.23
CA GLU A 312 -16.24 -12.82 15.24
C GLU A 312 -16.66 -11.89 14.11
N GLN A 313 -17.09 -10.67 14.43
CA GLN A 313 -17.41 -9.65 13.43
C GLN A 313 -16.16 -9.22 12.65
N GLN A 314 -15.00 -9.08 13.30
CA GLN A 314 -13.73 -8.84 12.61
C GLN A 314 -13.49 -9.93 11.57
N ALA A 315 -13.62 -11.19 11.94
CA ALA A 315 -13.43 -12.34 11.06
C ALA A 315 -14.40 -12.34 9.89
N GLU A 316 -15.68 -12.12 10.17
CA GLU A 316 -16.74 -12.06 9.16
C GLU A 316 -16.53 -10.89 8.19
N TYR A 317 -16.25 -9.69 8.70
CA TYR A 317 -16.14 -8.48 7.91
C TYR A 317 -14.93 -8.51 6.99
N ILE A 318 -13.78 -9.01 7.43
CA ILE A 318 -12.59 -9.14 6.60
C ILE A 318 -12.85 -10.09 5.41
N VAL A 319 -13.47 -11.24 5.66
CA VAL A 319 -13.83 -12.18 4.59
C VAL A 319 -14.83 -11.56 3.60
N ARG A 320 -15.84 -10.88 4.11
CA ARG A 320 -16.85 -10.19 3.28
C ARG A 320 -16.23 -9.04 2.47
N ALA A 321 -15.26 -8.33 3.03
CA ALA A 321 -14.53 -7.27 2.33
C ALA A 321 -13.79 -7.82 1.09
N TYR A 322 -13.07 -8.93 1.22
CA TYR A 322 -12.43 -9.58 0.08
C TYR A 322 -13.44 -10.07 -0.96
N ARG A 323 -14.56 -10.67 -0.51
CA ARG A 323 -15.63 -11.11 -1.41
C ARG A 323 -16.27 -9.93 -2.15
N TRP A 324 -16.55 -8.83 -1.44
CA TRP A 324 -17.07 -7.62 -2.06
C TRP A 324 -16.14 -7.10 -3.16
N ALA A 325 -14.84 -6.99 -2.87
CA ALA A 325 -13.86 -6.55 -3.84
C ALA A 325 -13.80 -7.48 -5.06
N ALA A 326 -13.82 -8.80 -4.84
CA ALA A 326 -13.82 -9.79 -5.92
C ALA A 326 -15.05 -9.70 -6.82
N GLN A 327 -16.21 -9.33 -6.27
CA GLN A 327 -17.48 -9.26 -7.01
C GLN A 327 -17.69 -7.89 -7.69
N ASN A 328 -17.23 -6.78 -7.06
CA ASN A 328 -17.63 -5.44 -7.44
C ASN A 328 -16.48 -4.55 -7.92
N TRP A 329 -15.20 -4.86 -7.56
CA TRP A 329 -14.06 -3.98 -7.79
C TRP A 329 -13.04 -4.52 -8.81
N ARG A 330 -13.33 -5.64 -9.45
CA ARG A 330 -12.50 -6.14 -10.55
C ARG A 330 -12.72 -5.33 -11.82
N PRO A 331 -11.67 -5.06 -12.60
CA PRO A 331 -10.23 -5.35 -12.36
C PRO A 331 -9.46 -4.19 -11.67
N TRP A 332 -10.14 -3.15 -11.18
CA TRP A 332 -9.54 -1.88 -10.79
C TRP A 332 -8.98 -1.83 -9.36
N VAL A 333 -9.31 -2.79 -8.48
CA VAL A 333 -8.56 -3.02 -7.24
C VAL A 333 -7.56 -4.15 -7.47
N GLY A 334 -6.28 -3.88 -7.23
CA GLY A 334 -5.20 -4.86 -7.27
C GLY A 334 -4.99 -5.50 -5.90
N LEU A 335 -3.83 -5.26 -5.28
CA LEU A 335 -3.49 -5.80 -3.96
C LEU A 335 -4.38 -5.19 -2.87
N MET A 336 -4.85 -6.06 -1.96
CA MET A 336 -5.45 -5.69 -0.68
C MET A 336 -4.55 -6.19 0.45
N SER A 337 -3.87 -5.27 1.15
CA SER A 337 -2.97 -5.57 2.27
C SER A 337 -3.69 -5.41 3.60
N LEU A 338 -3.95 -6.54 4.26
CA LEU A 338 -4.59 -6.56 5.57
C LEU A 338 -3.64 -6.08 6.68
N ILE A 339 -4.13 -5.44 7.70
CA ILE A 339 -3.45 -5.15 8.96
C ILE A 339 -3.96 -6.12 10.02
N TYR A 340 -3.14 -6.93 10.76
CA TYR A 340 -1.71 -7.28 10.67
C TYR A 340 -1.51 -8.77 10.99
N ILE A 341 -0.34 -9.37 10.68
CA ILE A 341 0.22 -10.40 11.56
C ILE A 341 0.76 -9.68 12.80
N CYS A 342 0.46 -10.16 13.99
CA CYS A 342 0.85 -9.49 15.23
C CYS A 342 2.37 -9.44 15.36
N ALA A 343 2.91 -8.25 15.61
CA ALA A 343 4.32 -8.13 15.95
C ALA A 343 4.62 -8.81 17.31
N PRO A 344 5.76 -9.48 17.46
CA PRO A 344 6.06 -10.24 18.67
C PRO A 344 6.26 -9.39 19.93
N TYR A 345 6.44 -8.08 19.77
CA TYR A 345 6.60 -7.11 20.86
C TYR A 345 5.30 -6.37 21.22
N TRP A 346 4.18 -6.57 20.50
CA TRP A 346 2.90 -5.98 20.86
C TRP A 346 2.21 -6.76 21.97
N THR A 347 1.58 -6.01 22.84
CA THR A 347 0.87 -6.50 24.02
C THR A 347 -0.59 -6.04 24.02
N PRO A 348 -1.44 -6.53 24.90
CA PRO A 348 -2.79 -5.99 25.07
C PRO A 348 -2.87 -4.49 25.47
N ASN A 349 -1.73 -3.84 25.73
CA ASN A 349 -1.68 -2.39 25.95
C ASN A 349 -1.55 -1.61 24.65
N ASP A 350 -1.18 -2.28 23.55
CA ASP A 350 -0.96 -1.68 22.25
C ASP A 350 -2.23 -1.75 21.39
N GLU A 351 -2.54 -0.68 20.69
CA GLU A 351 -3.71 -0.62 19.81
C GLU A 351 -3.61 -1.62 18.66
N GLN A 352 -2.44 -1.73 18.07
CA GLN A 352 -2.17 -2.60 16.91
C GLN A 352 -2.42 -4.07 17.23
N TYR A 353 -2.30 -4.47 18.51
CA TYR A 353 -2.61 -5.81 18.97
C TYR A 353 -4.02 -6.24 18.59
N TYR A 354 -5.00 -5.33 18.63
CA TYR A 354 -6.42 -5.62 18.41
C TYR A 354 -6.86 -5.53 16.93
N TRP A 355 -6.01 -4.99 16.07
CA TRP A 355 -6.19 -5.08 14.63
C TRP A 355 -5.67 -6.39 14.06
N SER A 356 -4.74 -7.03 14.76
CA SER A 356 -4.02 -8.23 14.31
C SER A 356 -4.92 -9.45 14.24
N ILE A 357 -4.65 -10.34 13.26
CA ILE A 357 -5.38 -11.60 13.08
C ILE A 357 -4.71 -12.80 13.78
N THR A 358 -3.56 -12.58 14.42
CA THR A 358 -2.85 -13.50 15.30
C THR A 358 -2.57 -12.83 16.64
N ASP A 359 -2.17 -13.59 17.66
CA ASP A 359 -1.52 -13.01 18.83
C ASP A 359 -0.01 -12.84 18.63
N GLU A 360 0.70 -12.31 19.62
CA GLU A 360 2.15 -12.04 19.59
C GLU A 360 3.00 -13.33 19.51
N LYS A 361 2.43 -14.47 19.83
CA LYS A 361 3.06 -15.79 19.70
C LYS A 361 2.78 -16.44 18.35
N GLY A 362 1.98 -15.80 17.50
CA GLY A 362 1.55 -16.34 16.20
C GLY A 362 0.36 -17.29 16.29
N ASN A 363 -0.33 -17.38 17.43
CA ASN A 363 -1.53 -18.20 17.51
C ASN A 363 -2.67 -17.55 16.68
N PRO A 364 -3.37 -18.34 15.84
CA PRO A 364 -4.48 -17.86 15.04
C PRO A 364 -5.65 -17.33 15.88
N ARG A 365 -6.18 -16.17 15.50
CA ARG A 365 -7.45 -15.62 15.97
C ARG A 365 -8.59 -16.00 15.01
N PRO A 366 -9.87 -15.76 15.38
CA PRO A 366 -11.02 -16.08 14.50
C PRO A 366 -10.86 -15.56 13.07
N ALA A 367 -10.35 -14.34 12.90
CA ALA A 367 -10.12 -13.73 11.58
C ALA A 367 -9.09 -14.49 10.73
N TYR A 368 -8.01 -14.99 11.35
CA TYR A 368 -7.02 -15.81 10.65
C TYR A 368 -7.66 -17.12 10.14
N LEU A 369 -8.39 -17.83 11.01
CA LEU A 369 -9.04 -19.11 10.65
C LEU A 369 -10.08 -18.94 9.55
N ALA A 370 -10.88 -17.87 9.62
CA ALA A 370 -11.86 -17.56 8.58
C ALA A 370 -11.21 -17.23 7.23
N LEU A 371 -10.12 -16.49 7.24
CA LEU A 371 -9.34 -16.19 6.04
C LEU A 371 -8.66 -17.44 5.47
N GLN A 372 -8.13 -18.31 6.31
CA GLN A 372 -7.53 -19.57 5.86
C GLN A 372 -8.54 -20.46 5.14
N ALA A 373 -9.78 -20.51 5.64
CA ALA A 373 -10.88 -21.27 5.05
C ALA A 373 -11.50 -20.59 3.81
N MET A 374 -11.26 -19.28 3.61
CA MET A 374 -11.82 -18.53 2.50
C MET A 374 -11.17 -18.96 1.17
N GLU A 375 -11.98 -19.27 0.16
CA GLU A 375 -11.51 -19.44 -1.22
C GLU A 375 -10.95 -18.12 -1.76
N LYS A 376 -9.74 -18.17 -2.38
CA LYS A 376 -9.09 -17.02 -3.02
C LYS A 376 -9.41 -17.04 -4.50
N VAL A 377 -9.88 -15.90 -5.01
CA VAL A 377 -10.04 -15.76 -6.48
C VAL A 377 -8.65 -15.69 -7.12
N GLN A 378 -8.51 -16.35 -8.26
CA GLN A 378 -7.28 -16.38 -9.06
C GLN A 378 -7.33 -15.36 -10.20
#